data_34142df9d2cb1a35365263ffc67f15c4
#
_entry.id   34142df9d2cb1a35365263ffc67f15c4
#
_cell.length_a   1.000
_cell.length_b   1.000
_cell.length_c   1.000
_cell.angle_alpha   90.00
_cell.angle_beta   90.00
_cell.angle_gamma   90.00
#
_symmetry.space_group_name_H-M   'P 1'
#
loop_
_entity.id
_entity.type
_entity.pdbx_description
1 polymer ?
#
loop_
_entity_poly.entity_id
_entity_poly.type
_entity_poly.pdbx_seq_one_letter_code
_entity_poly.pdbx_strand_id
1 'polypeptide(L)'
;MQANDKEGAAIWWDDGALREAWFGNPKEARSSVDEALKLAPTNQGVELEAALALAMAGDSARAESLERDLGKRFPLNTQVQSLWLPTIDAQLALARKQPVAAIERLKEVTPMELGFVNLSTNISCLYAIEVRGEAYLTMGDGHAAAVEFQKILDHAGIVQNCATGALAHLGRARANALVARSDQGTAASAARTQALADYQDFLTLWKDADPDVPIFKQAKAEYKTISSH
;
A
#
# COMPACT_ATOMS: atom_id res chain seq x y z
N MET A 1 18.06 26.50 20.34
CA MET A 1 17.72 26.65 18.89
C MET A 1 16.66 25.62 18.60
N GLN A 2 15.41 26.01 18.41
CA GLN A 2 14.41 25.14 17.86
C GLN A 2 14.78 24.98 16.38
N ALA A 3 15.21 23.78 15.96
CA ALA A 3 15.39 23.46 14.56
C ALA A 3 14.02 23.58 13.90
N ASN A 4 13.88 24.52 12.97
CA ASN A 4 12.68 24.65 12.16
C ASN A 4 12.76 23.59 11.05
N ASP A 5 12.67 22.32 11.43
CA ASP A 5 12.76 21.17 10.52
C ASP A 5 11.43 20.95 9.81
N LYS A 6 11.18 21.82 8.82
CA LYS A 6 9.98 21.74 8.00
C LYS A 6 9.94 20.48 7.13
N GLU A 7 11.11 20.03 6.67
CA GLU A 7 11.19 18.81 5.85
C GLU A 7 10.86 17.58 6.70
N GLY A 8 11.45 17.47 7.90
CA GLY A 8 11.10 16.39 8.81
C GLY A 8 9.62 16.36 9.18
N ALA A 9 9.03 17.54 9.42
CA ALA A 9 7.59 17.64 9.67
C ALA A 9 6.75 17.24 8.44
N ALA A 10 7.18 17.61 7.23
CA ALA A 10 6.50 17.23 5.99
C ALA A 10 6.49 15.71 5.78
N ILE A 11 7.61 15.05 6.07
CA ILE A 11 7.75 13.59 6.00
C ILE A 11 6.74 12.89 6.92
N TRP A 12 6.59 13.37 8.16
CA TRP A 12 5.63 12.80 9.10
C TRP A 12 4.17 12.98 8.65
N TRP A 13 3.85 14.12 8.03
CA TRP A 13 2.54 14.34 7.44
C TRP A 13 2.26 13.40 6.26
N ASP A 14 3.26 13.16 5.44
CA ASP A 14 3.17 12.33 4.25
C ASP A 14 3.02 10.83 4.61
N ASP A 15 3.82 10.38 5.56
CA ASP A 15 3.69 9.06 6.19
C ASP A 15 2.27 8.86 6.78
N GLY A 16 1.74 9.91 7.43
CA GLY A 16 0.37 9.96 7.90
C GLY A 16 -0.64 9.83 6.76
N ALA A 17 -0.42 10.55 5.66
CA ALA A 17 -1.30 10.53 4.50
C ALA A 17 -1.42 9.14 3.87
N LEU A 18 -0.30 8.43 3.70
CA LEU A 18 -0.30 7.06 3.19
C LEU A 18 -1.05 6.11 4.13
N ARG A 19 -0.82 6.21 5.44
CA ARG A 19 -1.55 5.40 6.43
C ARG A 19 -3.06 5.66 6.38
N GLU A 20 -3.47 6.93 6.38
CA GLU A 20 -4.89 7.28 6.31
C GLU A 20 -5.55 6.79 5.02
N ALA A 21 -4.84 6.84 3.89
CA ALA A 21 -5.34 6.33 2.62
C ALA A 21 -5.58 4.80 2.69
N TRP A 22 -4.63 4.02 3.20
CA TRP A 22 -4.81 2.58 3.39
C TRP A 22 -5.89 2.22 4.41
N PHE A 23 -6.02 3.04 5.45
CA PHE A 23 -7.00 2.77 6.52
C PHE A 23 -8.43 3.11 6.11
N GLY A 24 -8.62 3.70 4.91
CA GLY A 24 -9.92 4.04 4.35
C GLY A 24 -10.43 5.42 4.75
N ASN A 25 -9.53 6.33 5.09
CA ASN A 25 -9.80 7.72 5.49
C ASN A 25 -9.32 8.72 4.41
N PRO A 26 -9.92 8.75 3.20
CA PRO A 26 -9.40 9.52 2.08
C PRO A 26 -9.45 11.05 2.28
N LYS A 27 -10.28 11.56 3.18
CA LYS A 27 -10.31 13.00 3.50
C LYS A 27 -9.10 13.40 4.32
N GLU A 28 -8.81 12.62 5.33
CA GLU A 28 -7.68 12.77 6.25
C GLU A 28 -6.36 12.63 5.47
N ALA A 29 -6.29 11.65 4.58
CA ALA A 29 -5.15 11.46 3.68
C ALA A 29 -4.88 12.71 2.84
N ARG A 30 -5.88 13.26 2.18
CA ARG A 30 -5.72 14.50 1.39
C ARG A 30 -5.34 15.70 2.23
N SER A 31 -5.91 15.85 3.42
CA SER A 31 -5.55 16.93 4.35
C SER A 31 -4.10 16.83 4.79
N SER A 32 -3.61 15.62 5.07
CA SER A 32 -2.22 15.37 5.44
C SER A 32 -1.26 15.67 4.29
N VAL A 33 -1.62 15.31 3.05
CA VAL A 33 -0.86 15.69 1.84
C VAL A 33 -0.77 17.22 1.71
N ASP A 34 -1.87 17.94 1.95
CA ASP A 34 -1.87 19.41 1.84
C ASP A 34 -0.90 20.04 2.84
N GLU A 35 -0.82 19.54 4.07
CA GLU A 35 0.15 20.03 5.05
C GLU A 35 1.60 19.63 4.70
N ALA A 36 1.83 18.41 4.21
CA ALA A 36 3.16 17.96 3.76
C ALA A 36 3.70 18.86 2.63
N LEU A 37 2.93 19.03 1.57
CA LEU A 37 3.31 19.84 0.41
C LEU A 37 3.45 21.34 0.73
N LYS A 38 2.72 21.85 1.72
CA LYS A 38 2.88 23.23 2.19
C LYS A 38 4.20 23.45 2.92
N LEU A 39 4.68 22.44 3.67
CA LEU A 39 5.92 22.50 4.42
C LEU A 39 7.15 22.28 3.53
N ALA A 40 7.07 21.38 2.57
CA ALA A 40 8.19 21.01 1.68
C ALA A 40 7.73 20.82 0.21
N PRO A 41 7.32 21.90 -0.47
CA PRO A 41 6.62 21.84 -1.77
C PRO A 41 7.48 21.36 -2.94
N THR A 42 8.80 21.23 -2.75
CA THR A 42 9.76 20.79 -3.80
C THR A 42 10.65 19.66 -3.32
N ASN A 43 10.35 19.05 -2.17
CA ASN A 43 11.08 17.90 -1.70
C ASN A 43 10.64 16.66 -2.48
N GLN A 44 11.59 16.03 -3.19
CA GLN A 44 11.31 14.89 -4.07
C GLN A 44 10.59 13.75 -3.35
N GLY A 45 11.02 13.38 -2.14
CA GLY A 45 10.42 12.28 -1.37
C GLY A 45 8.99 12.58 -0.98
N VAL A 46 8.75 13.77 -0.44
CA VAL A 46 7.41 14.24 -0.05
C VAL A 46 6.46 14.25 -1.25
N GLU A 47 6.89 14.77 -2.40
CA GLU A 47 6.03 14.80 -3.59
C GLU A 47 5.71 13.42 -4.15
N LEU A 48 6.63 12.44 -4.04
CA LEU A 48 6.42 11.06 -4.49
C LEU A 48 5.40 10.33 -3.60
N GLU A 49 5.58 10.41 -2.30
CA GLU A 49 4.64 9.81 -1.33
C GLU A 49 3.28 10.49 -1.38
N ALA A 50 3.24 11.83 -1.49
CA ALA A 50 2.01 12.60 -1.69
C ALA A 50 1.25 12.16 -2.95
N ALA A 51 1.95 11.93 -4.07
CA ALA A 51 1.32 11.47 -5.31
C ALA A 51 0.69 10.08 -5.13
N LEU A 52 1.38 9.16 -4.45
CA LEU A 52 0.85 7.84 -4.14
C LEU A 52 -0.37 7.93 -3.21
N ALA A 53 -0.29 8.70 -2.13
CA ALA A 53 -1.38 8.90 -1.17
C ALA A 53 -2.62 9.52 -1.84
N LEU A 54 -2.44 10.51 -2.73
CA LEU A 54 -3.52 11.12 -3.51
C LEU A 54 -4.18 10.13 -4.47
N ALA A 55 -3.38 9.29 -5.15
CA ALA A 55 -3.91 8.24 -6.03
C ALA A 55 -4.79 7.26 -5.25
N MET A 56 -4.35 6.83 -4.06
CA MET A 56 -5.10 5.97 -3.15
C MET A 56 -6.35 6.64 -2.59
N ALA A 57 -6.26 7.93 -2.26
CA ALA A 57 -7.37 8.73 -1.73
C ALA A 57 -8.38 9.18 -2.81
N GLY A 58 -8.19 8.74 -4.07
CA GLY A 58 -9.10 9.03 -5.19
C GLY A 58 -8.95 10.42 -5.80
N ASP A 59 -7.91 11.18 -5.45
CA ASP A 59 -7.58 12.47 -6.09
C ASP A 59 -6.61 12.27 -7.26
N SER A 60 -7.10 11.53 -8.27
CA SER A 60 -6.29 11.14 -9.43
C SER A 60 -5.72 12.33 -10.19
N ALA A 61 -6.44 13.44 -10.26
CA ALA A 61 -6.00 14.62 -11.02
C ALA A 61 -4.72 15.24 -10.42
N ARG A 62 -4.69 15.39 -9.10
CA ARG A 62 -3.49 15.90 -8.41
C ARG A 62 -2.34 14.90 -8.45
N ALA A 63 -2.63 13.61 -8.23
CA ALA A 63 -1.64 12.55 -8.32
C ALA A 63 -0.95 12.52 -9.69
N GLU A 64 -1.69 12.54 -10.80
CA GLU A 64 -1.17 12.60 -12.16
C GLU A 64 -0.38 13.89 -12.45
N SER A 65 -0.78 15.01 -11.84
CA SER A 65 -0.05 16.28 -12.01
C SER A 65 1.34 16.19 -11.37
N LEU A 66 1.43 15.67 -10.14
CA LEU A 66 2.69 15.45 -9.43
C LEU A 66 3.56 14.42 -10.16
N GLU A 67 2.99 13.29 -10.56
CA GLU A 67 3.69 12.24 -11.32
C GLU A 67 4.36 12.79 -12.57
N ARG A 68 3.62 13.53 -13.41
CA ARG A 68 4.16 14.14 -14.65
C ARG A 68 5.25 15.17 -14.38
N ASP A 69 5.11 15.95 -13.32
CA ASP A 69 6.12 16.95 -12.94
C ASP A 69 7.39 16.29 -12.44
N LEU A 70 7.26 15.30 -11.56
CA LEU A 70 8.38 14.51 -11.03
C LEU A 70 9.14 13.79 -12.14
N GLY A 71 8.43 13.18 -13.09
CA GLY A 71 9.04 12.52 -14.25
C GLY A 71 9.88 13.46 -15.10
N LYS A 72 9.45 14.72 -15.25
CA LYS A 72 10.19 15.75 -16.01
C LYS A 72 11.38 16.32 -15.23
N ARG A 73 11.22 16.54 -13.93
CA ARG A 73 12.31 17.12 -13.10
C ARG A 73 13.41 16.12 -12.79
N PHE A 74 13.10 14.82 -12.73
CA PHE A 74 14.04 13.78 -12.34
C PHE A 74 14.21 12.67 -13.40
N PRO A 75 14.51 13.00 -14.68
CA PRO A 75 14.49 12.03 -15.78
C PRO A 75 15.60 10.96 -15.68
N LEU A 76 16.67 11.22 -14.92
CA LEU A 76 17.79 10.30 -14.75
C LEU A 76 17.83 9.64 -13.35
N ASN A 77 16.84 9.92 -12.51
CA ASN A 77 16.78 9.30 -11.19
C ASN A 77 16.11 7.92 -11.29
N THR A 78 16.90 6.87 -11.14
CA THR A 78 16.45 5.48 -11.28
C THR A 78 15.32 5.14 -10.29
N GLN A 79 15.41 5.60 -9.04
CA GLN A 79 14.34 5.33 -8.07
C GLN A 79 13.02 5.99 -8.47
N VAL A 80 13.07 7.25 -8.94
CA VAL A 80 11.88 7.92 -9.45
C VAL A 80 11.32 7.19 -10.66
N GLN A 81 12.14 6.97 -11.69
CA GLN A 81 11.68 6.47 -12.99
C GLN A 81 11.26 4.98 -12.96
N SER A 82 11.99 4.14 -12.21
CA SER A 82 11.81 2.68 -12.27
C SER A 82 11.16 2.07 -11.03
N LEU A 83 10.87 2.86 -10.00
CA LEU A 83 10.18 2.38 -8.78
C LEU A 83 8.93 3.22 -8.51
N TRP A 84 9.09 4.52 -8.28
CA TRP A 84 8.00 5.35 -7.79
C TRP A 84 6.95 5.68 -8.85
N LEU A 85 7.35 6.21 -10.02
CA LEU A 85 6.37 6.56 -11.06
C LEU A 85 5.56 5.35 -11.54
N PRO A 86 6.17 4.16 -11.80
CA PRO A 86 5.38 2.97 -12.11
C PRO A 86 4.44 2.52 -10.98
N THR A 87 4.83 2.73 -9.71
CA THR A 87 3.98 2.40 -8.56
C THR A 87 2.78 3.36 -8.46
N ILE A 88 2.99 4.66 -8.65
CA ILE A 88 1.94 5.69 -8.67
C ILE A 88 0.99 5.43 -9.84
N ASP A 89 1.51 5.18 -11.04
CA ASP A 89 0.72 4.89 -12.24
C ASP A 89 -0.11 3.60 -12.07
N ALA A 90 0.46 2.58 -11.44
CA ALA A 90 -0.27 1.36 -11.09
C ALA A 90 -1.41 1.63 -10.11
N GLN A 91 -1.18 2.45 -9.09
CA GLN A 91 -2.22 2.83 -8.14
C GLN A 91 -3.33 3.67 -8.81
N LEU A 92 -2.97 4.56 -9.73
CA LEU A 92 -3.93 5.30 -10.57
C LEU A 92 -4.76 4.36 -11.46
N ALA A 93 -4.12 3.32 -12.03
CA ALA A 93 -4.84 2.30 -12.80
C ALA A 93 -5.83 1.52 -11.92
N LEU A 94 -5.46 1.17 -10.67
CA LEU A 94 -6.37 0.54 -9.71
C LEU A 94 -7.56 1.45 -9.38
N ALA A 95 -7.33 2.74 -9.14
CA ALA A 95 -8.40 3.71 -8.89
C ALA A 95 -9.39 3.78 -10.06
N ARG A 96 -8.92 3.52 -11.30
CA ARG A 96 -9.75 3.42 -12.52
C ARG A 96 -10.34 2.03 -12.76
N LYS A 97 -10.18 1.09 -11.81
CA LYS A 97 -10.62 -0.30 -11.93
C LYS A 97 -9.97 -1.05 -13.12
N GLN A 98 -8.69 -0.79 -13.36
CA GLN A 98 -7.88 -1.38 -14.41
C GLN A 98 -6.73 -2.22 -13.82
N PRO A 99 -7.02 -3.32 -13.08
CA PRO A 99 -5.99 -4.07 -12.36
C PRO A 99 -4.95 -4.71 -13.28
N VAL A 100 -5.34 -5.14 -14.48
CA VAL A 100 -4.39 -5.69 -15.47
C VAL A 100 -3.35 -4.63 -15.85
N ALA A 101 -3.77 -3.39 -16.11
CA ALA A 101 -2.85 -2.31 -16.41
C ALA A 101 -1.92 -2.01 -15.22
N ALA A 102 -2.42 -2.06 -13.99
CA ALA A 102 -1.61 -1.89 -12.79
C ALA A 102 -0.50 -2.94 -12.70
N ILE A 103 -0.83 -4.22 -12.94
CA ILE A 103 0.15 -5.31 -12.92
C ILE A 103 1.22 -5.12 -14.01
N GLU A 104 0.82 -4.75 -15.23
CA GLU A 104 1.77 -4.50 -16.33
C GLU A 104 2.76 -3.40 -15.98
N ARG A 105 2.31 -2.29 -15.36
CA ARG A 105 3.18 -1.20 -14.90
C ARG A 105 4.20 -1.66 -13.87
N LEU A 106 3.81 -2.58 -12.99
CA LEU A 106 4.67 -3.06 -11.90
C LEU A 106 5.66 -4.15 -12.32
N LYS A 107 5.62 -4.67 -13.54
CA LYS A 107 6.62 -5.63 -14.04
C LYS A 107 8.03 -5.02 -14.07
N GLU A 108 8.14 -3.75 -14.43
CA GLU A 108 9.41 -3.03 -14.49
C GLU A 108 10.01 -2.77 -13.11
N VAL A 109 9.20 -2.78 -12.06
CA VAL A 109 9.61 -2.52 -10.68
C VAL A 109 10.28 -3.73 -10.04
N THR A 110 9.90 -4.94 -10.44
CA THR A 110 10.32 -6.21 -9.81
C THR A 110 11.83 -6.34 -9.55
N PRO A 111 12.75 -5.90 -10.44
CA PRO A 111 14.18 -6.03 -10.18
C PRO A 111 14.70 -5.18 -9.01
N MET A 112 13.95 -4.16 -8.58
CA MET A 112 14.40 -3.21 -7.55
C MET A 112 13.44 -3.05 -6.37
N GLU A 113 12.32 -3.77 -6.36
CA GLU A 113 11.27 -3.62 -5.35
C GLU A 113 11.72 -3.95 -3.91
N LEU A 114 12.76 -4.79 -3.75
CA LEU A 114 13.38 -5.12 -2.47
C LEU A 114 14.62 -4.25 -2.18
N GLY A 115 14.93 -3.31 -3.04
CA GLY A 115 16.08 -2.42 -2.89
C GLY A 115 15.89 -1.39 -1.78
N PHE A 116 17.02 -0.86 -1.30
CA PHE A 116 17.00 0.25 -0.36
C PHE A 116 16.49 1.53 -1.03
N VAL A 117 15.50 2.16 -0.43
CA VAL A 117 14.91 3.42 -0.88
C VAL A 117 15.47 4.55 -0.02
N ASN A 118 16.37 5.36 -0.59
CA ASN A 118 16.94 6.51 0.08
C ASN A 118 16.12 7.77 -0.24
N LEU A 119 14.94 7.84 0.35
CA LEU A 119 14.08 9.01 0.28
C LEU A 119 13.90 9.62 1.67
N SER A 120 12.75 10.22 1.92
CA SER A 120 12.47 11.00 3.11
C SER A 120 12.63 10.25 4.43
N THR A 121 12.25 8.98 4.51
CA THR A 121 12.29 8.18 5.74
C THR A 121 13.40 7.14 5.82
N ASN A 122 14.15 6.92 4.75
CA ASN A 122 15.11 5.81 4.62
C ASN A 122 14.53 4.41 4.85
N ILE A 123 13.22 4.24 4.73
CA ILE A 123 12.51 2.98 4.94
C ILE A 123 11.84 2.57 3.63
N SER A 124 12.09 1.35 3.20
CA SER A 124 11.31 0.76 2.11
C SER A 124 10.05 0.12 2.69
N CYS A 125 8.90 0.66 2.34
CA CYS A 125 7.60 0.12 2.76
C CYS A 125 7.04 -0.90 1.76
N LEU A 126 7.80 -1.28 0.75
CA LEU A 126 7.42 -2.26 -0.28
C LEU A 126 6.08 -1.91 -0.97
N TYR A 127 5.83 -0.62 -1.20
CA TYR A 127 4.58 -0.11 -1.75
C TYR A 127 4.20 -0.76 -3.09
N ALA A 128 5.18 -1.00 -3.97
CA ALA A 128 4.93 -1.63 -5.26
C ALA A 128 4.39 -3.06 -5.13
N ILE A 129 4.87 -3.82 -4.16
CA ILE A 129 4.42 -5.18 -3.88
C ILE A 129 3.01 -5.14 -3.31
N GLU A 130 2.72 -4.22 -2.38
CA GLU A 130 1.39 -4.01 -1.82
C GLU A 130 0.38 -3.67 -2.92
N VAL A 131 0.68 -2.69 -3.77
CA VAL A 131 -0.20 -2.28 -4.90
C VAL A 131 -0.43 -3.45 -5.87
N ARG A 132 0.59 -4.29 -6.13
CA ARG A 132 0.44 -5.45 -7.01
C ARG A 132 -0.42 -6.54 -6.38
N GLY A 133 -0.28 -6.76 -5.07
CA GLY A 133 -1.15 -7.66 -4.30
C GLY A 133 -2.62 -7.23 -4.37
N GLU A 134 -2.90 -5.95 -4.17
CA GLU A 134 -4.25 -5.37 -4.29
C GLU A 134 -4.79 -5.47 -5.74
N ALA A 135 -3.92 -5.35 -6.75
CA ALA A 135 -4.33 -5.55 -8.15
C ALA A 135 -4.78 -7.00 -8.40
N TYR A 136 -4.04 -7.98 -7.91
CA TYR A 136 -4.45 -9.39 -8.01
C TYR A 136 -5.74 -9.69 -7.23
N LEU A 137 -5.91 -9.12 -6.02
CA LEU A 137 -7.18 -9.22 -5.28
C LEU A 137 -8.35 -8.67 -6.10
N THR A 138 -8.16 -7.52 -6.73
CA THR A 138 -9.17 -6.86 -7.57
C THR A 138 -9.53 -7.71 -8.80
N MET A 139 -8.57 -8.47 -9.33
CA MET A 139 -8.80 -9.43 -10.42
C MET A 139 -9.49 -10.73 -9.95
N GLY A 140 -9.54 -10.99 -8.66
CA GLY A 140 -9.98 -12.27 -8.10
C GLY A 140 -8.93 -13.37 -8.16
N ASP A 141 -7.67 -13.05 -8.48
CA ASP A 141 -6.55 -13.99 -8.47
C ASP A 141 -5.96 -14.11 -7.06
N GLY A 142 -6.60 -14.93 -6.23
CA GLY A 142 -6.19 -15.15 -4.84
C GLY A 142 -4.81 -15.79 -4.73
N HIS A 143 -4.43 -16.67 -5.64
CA HIS A 143 -3.11 -17.32 -5.61
C HIS A 143 -1.98 -16.31 -5.85
N ALA A 144 -2.08 -15.50 -6.89
CA ALA A 144 -1.07 -14.47 -7.17
C ALA A 144 -1.02 -13.40 -6.08
N ALA A 145 -2.17 -12.97 -5.56
CA ALA A 145 -2.25 -12.02 -4.46
C ALA A 145 -1.54 -12.55 -3.20
N ALA A 146 -1.79 -13.81 -2.82
CA ALA A 146 -1.16 -14.42 -1.65
C ALA A 146 0.38 -14.44 -1.75
N VAL A 147 0.93 -14.67 -2.94
CA VAL A 147 2.38 -14.64 -3.19
C VAL A 147 2.94 -13.24 -2.96
N GLU A 148 2.26 -12.19 -3.42
CA GLU A 148 2.74 -10.81 -3.23
C GLU A 148 2.73 -10.40 -1.76
N PHE A 149 1.64 -10.63 -1.04
CA PHE A 149 1.59 -10.31 0.39
C PHE A 149 2.57 -11.16 1.21
N GLN A 150 2.80 -12.43 0.82
CA GLN A 150 3.82 -13.25 1.46
C GLN A 150 5.23 -12.66 1.31
N LYS A 151 5.57 -12.07 0.15
CA LYS A 151 6.86 -11.38 -0.02
C LYS A 151 7.06 -10.28 1.01
N ILE A 152 6.02 -9.50 1.31
CA ILE A 152 6.11 -8.43 2.33
C ILE A 152 6.41 -9.04 3.70
N LEU A 153 5.71 -10.12 4.06
CA LEU A 153 5.90 -10.82 5.34
C LEU A 153 7.28 -11.46 5.46
N ASP A 154 7.81 -12.04 4.37
CA ASP A 154 9.14 -12.64 4.32
C ASP A 154 10.26 -11.59 4.46
N HIS A 155 9.95 -10.31 4.19
CA HIS A 155 10.90 -9.20 4.24
C HIS A 155 10.58 -8.20 5.37
N ALA A 156 10.08 -8.69 6.50
CA ALA A 156 9.72 -7.86 7.67
C ALA A 156 10.88 -6.95 8.14
N GLY A 157 12.13 -7.39 7.97
CA GLY A 157 13.31 -6.58 8.27
C GLY A 157 13.49 -5.34 7.37
N ILE A 158 12.93 -5.37 6.15
CA ILE A 158 12.90 -4.21 5.24
C ILE A 158 11.70 -3.31 5.59
N VAL A 159 10.55 -3.91 5.82
CA VAL A 159 9.27 -3.21 6.08
C VAL A 159 9.29 -2.50 7.44
N GLN A 160 9.92 -3.10 8.44
CA GLN A 160 10.02 -2.54 9.80
C GLN A 160 8.64 -2.16 10.38
N ASN A 161 8.39 -0.87 10.61
CA ASN A 161 7.16 -0.34 11.19
C ASN A 161 6.20 0.28 10.16
N CYS A 162 6.40 0.04 8.87
CA CYS A 162 5.47 0.48 7.84
C CYS A 162 4.09 -0.20 7.99
N ALA A 163 3.05 0.51 7.66
CA ALA A 163 1.68 -0.02 7.68
C ALA A 163 1.51 -1.27 6.81
N THR A 164 2.25 -1.36 5.69
CA THR A 164 2.24 -2.50 4.76
C THR A 164 2.58 -3.84 5.43
N GLY A 165 3.39 -3.85 6.51
CA GLY A 165 3.67 -5.07 7.26
C GLY A 165 2.41 -5.68 7.89
N ALA A 166 1.60 -4.88 8.56
CA ALA A 166 0.33 -5.34 9.13
C ALA A 166 -0.72 -5.59 8.04
N LEU A 167 -0.78 -4.73 7.02
CA LEU A 167 -1.71 -4.86 5.90
C LEU A 167 -1.46 -6.11 5.08
N ALA A 168 -0.21 -6.58 4.97
CA ALA A 168 0.11 -7.82 4.28
C ALA A 168 -0.55 -9.05 4.91
N HIS A 169 -0.72 -9.10 6.25
CA HIS A 169 -1.54 -10.15 6.89
C HIS A 169 -2.99 -10.08 6.41
N LEU A 170 -3.59 -8.90 6.38
CA LEU A 170 -4.97 -8.72 5.90
C LEU A 170 -5.09 -9.03 4.41
N GLY A 171 -4.16 -8.56 3.59
CA GLY A 171 -4.11 -8.85 2.15
C GLY A 171 -4.02 -10.35 1.88
N ARG A 172 -3.12 -11.07 2.58
CA ARG A 172 -2.99 -12.52 2.47
C ARG A 172 -4.23 -13.26 2.98
N ALA A 173 -4.86 -12.76 4.05
CA ALA A 173 -6.14 -13.31 4.52
C ALA A 173 -7.23 -13.22 3.45
N ARG A 174 -7.38 -12.06 2.79
CA ARG A 174 -8.31 -11.85 1.68
C ARG A 174 -7.99 -12.73 0.48
N ALA A 175 -6.72 -12.84 0.15
CA ALA A 175 -6.23 -13.69 -0.94
C ALA A 175 -6.57 -15.17 -0.69
N ASN A 176 -6.25 -15.70 0.48
CA ASN A 176 -6.59 -17.06 0.86
C ASN A 176 -8.11 -17.29 0.98
N ALA A 177 -8.88 -16.27 1.38
CA ALA A 177 -10.34 -16.34 1.35
C ALA A 177 -10.91 -16.42 -0.07
N LEU A 178 -10.24 -15.79 -1.07
CA LEU A 178 -10.58 -15.97 -2.49
C LEU A 178 -10.27 -17.40 -2.94
N VAL A 179 -9.07 -17.91 -2.66
CA VAL A 179 -8.67 -19.28 -2.98
C VAL A 179 -9.64 -20.31 -2.37
N ALA A 180 -10.02 -20.12 -1.11
CA ALA A 180 -10.99 -21.01 -0.43
C ALA A 180 -12.37 -21.04 -1.10
N ARG A 181 -12.74 -20.00 -1.86
CA ARG A 181 -14.01 -19.95 -2.61
C ARG A 181 -13.88 -20.48 -4.03
N SER A 182 -12.72 -20.37 -4.65
CA SER A 182 -12.49 -20.81 -6.05
C SER A 182 -12.06 -22.27 -6.15
N ASP A 183 -11.31 -22.75 -5.19
CA ASP A 183 -10.74 -24.10 -5.19
C ASP A 183 -11.71 -25.13 -4.56
N GLN A 184 -11.33 -26.40 -4.60
CA GLN A 184 -12.12 -27.49 -4.03
C GLN A 184 -11.27 -28.42 -3.17
N GLY A 185 -11.93 -29.21 -2.32
CA GLY A 185 -11.31 -30.26 -1.54
C GLY A 185 -10.28 -29.73 -0.51
N THR A 186 -9.15 -30.40 -0.43
CA THR A 186 -8.12 -30.08 0.57
C THR A 186 -7.46 -28.73 0.36
N ALA A 187 -7.33 -28.26 -0.89
CA ALA A 187 -6.78 -26.94 -1.21
C ALA A 187 -7.66 -25.82 -0.66
N ALA A 188 -8.97 -25.89 -0.89
CA ALA A 188 -9.92 -24.92 -0.35
C ALA A 188 -9.90 -24.91 1.20
N SER A 189 -9.84 -26.09 1.83
CA SER A 189 -9.79 -26.21 3.28
C SER A 189 -8.50 -25.63 3.86
N ALA A 190 -7.36 -25.88 3.22
CA ALA A 190 -6.06 -25.33 3.64
C ALA A 190 -6.05 -23.80 3.49
N ALA A 191 -6.53 -23.28 2.37
CA ALA A 191 -6.61 -21.84 2.12
C ALA A 191 -7.54 -21.15 3.15
N ARG A 192 -8.65 -21.77 3.50
CA ARG A 192 -9.54 -21.25 4.53
C ARG A 192 -8.86 -21.20 5.91
N THR A 193 -8.15 -22.27 6.29
CA THR A 193 -7.40 -22.30 7.56
C THR A 193 -6.36 -21.19 7.60
N GLN A 194 -5.64 -20.99 6.49
CA GLN A 194 -4.65 -19.92 6.39
C GLN A 194 -5.30 -18.52 6.46
N ALA A 195 -6.43 -18.32 5.76
CA ALA A 195 -7.15 -17.06 5.82
C ALA A 195 -7.59 -16.70 7.25
N LEU A 196 -8.12 -17.68 8.00
CA LEU A 196 -8.51 -17.46 9.41
C LEU A 196 -7.31 -17.08 10.27
N ALA A 197 -6.16 -17.75 10.11
CA ALA A 197 -4.93 -17.43 10.83
C ALA A 197 -4.46 -16.00 10.51
N ASP A 198 -4.41 -15.62 9.24
CA ASP A 198 -3.96 -14.31 8.79
C ASP A 198 -4.88 -13.16 9.26
N TYR A 199 -6.20 -13.37 9.24
CA TYR A 199 -7.14 -12.41 9.85
C TYR A 199 -6.87 -12.26 11.35
N GLN A 200 -6.62 -13.37 12.05
CA GLN A 200 -6.36 -13.34 13.48
C GLN A 200 -5.06 -12.63 13.81
N ASP A 201 -4.01 -12.83 13.01
CA ASP A 201 -2.73 -12.12 13.13
C ASP A 201 -2.96 -10.61 12.97
N PHE A 202 -3.64 -10.18 11.89
CA PHE A 202 -3.97 -8.77 11.68
C PHE A 202 -4.78 -8.20 12.85
N LEU A 203 -5.84 -8.86 13.29
CA LEU A 203 -6.68 -8.40 14.39
C LEU A 203 -5.94 -8.36 15.72
N THR A 204 -4.95 -9.22 15.93
CA THR A 204 -4.09 -9.21 17.12
C THR A 204 -3.12 -8.03 17.10
N LEU A 205 -2.51 -7.75 15.95
CA LEU A 205 -1.66 -6.57 15.76
C LEU A 205 -2.44 -5.26 15.98
N TRP A 206 -3.71 -5.24 15.59
CA TRP A 206 -4.58 -4.07 15.66
C TRP A 206 -5.56 -4.08 16.85
N LYS A 207 -5.31 -4.90 17.88
CA LYS A 207 -6.24 -5.05 19.02
C LYS A 207 -6.54 -3.75 19.77
N ASP A 208 -5.56 -2.83 19.80
CA ASP A 208 -5.64 -1.54 20.48
C ASP A 208 -5.94 -0.37 19.50
N ALA A 209 -6.23 -0.67 18.23
CA ALA A 209 -6.61 0.35 17.26
C ALA A 209 -7.99 0.93 17.57
N ASP A 210 -8.21 2.18 17.15
CA ASP A 210 -9.51 2.82 17.24
C ASP A 210 -10.55 1.96 16.52
N PRO A 211 -11.63 1.56 17.22
CA PRO A 211 -12.67 0.71 16.66
C PRO A 211 -13.39 1.31 15.44
N ASP A 212 -13.25 2.62 15.24
CA ASP A 212 -13.90 3.33 14.15
C ASP A 212 -13.10 3.36 12.85
N VAL A 213 -11.85 2.93 12.86
CA VAL A 213 -11.01 2.83 11.64
C VAL A 213 -11.66 1.91 10.60
N PRO A 214 -11.93 2.40 9.37
CA PRO A 214 -12.71 1.67 8.37
C PRO A 214 -12.17 0.28 8.04
N ILE A 215 -10.86 0.15 7.75
CA ILE A 215 -10.24 -1.14 7.42
C ILE A 215 -10.33 -2.16 8.56
N PHE A 216 -10.27 -1.70 9.81
CA PHE A 216 -10.40 -2.56 10.99
C PHE A 216 -11.81 -3.12 11.14
N LYS A 217 -12.85 -2.27 10.95
CA LYS A 217 -14.24 -2.70 10.90
C LYS A 217 -14.47 -3.72 9.79
N GLN A 218 -13.93 -3.46 8.62
CA GLN A 218 -14.04 -4.34 7.47
C GLN A 218 -13.39 -5.69 7.75
N ALA A 219 -12.16 -5.71 8.26
CA ALA A 219 -11.45 -6.95 8.59
C ALA A 219 -12.21 -7.81 9.61
N LYS A 220 -12.80 -7.19 10.64
CA LYS A 220 -13.66 -7.90 11.62
C LYS A 220 -14.88 -8.53 10.97
N ALA A 221 -15.54 -7.83 10.06
CA ALA A 221 -16.70 -8.34 9.33
C ALA A 221 -16.31 -9.51 8.39
N GLU A 222 -15.20 -9.37 7.67
CA GLU A 222 -14.65 -10.41 6.80
C GLU A 222 -14.29 -11.67 7.59
N TYR A 223 -13.56 -11.53 8.71
CA TYR A 223 -13.22 -12.64 9.61
C TYR A 223 -14.47 -13.37 10.12
N LYS A 224 -15.49 -12.63 10.58
CA LYS A 224 -16.75 -13.22 11.01
C LYS A 224 -17.42 -14.03 9.90
N THR A 225 -17.42 -13.51 8.67
CA THR A 225 -18.02 -14.20 7.53
C THR A 225 -17.31 -15.51 7.23
N ILE A 226 -15.96 -15.51 7.16
CA ILE A 226 -15.22 -16.74 6.84
C ILE A 226 -15.25 -17.75 7.99
N SER A 227 -15.38 -17.33 9.24
CA SER A 227 -15.47 -18.22 10.41
C SER A 227 -16.82 -18.92 10.55
N SER A 228 -17.88 -18.41 9.91
CA SER A 228 -19.24 -18.91 10.03
C SER A 228 -19.57 -20.02 9.02
N HIS A 229 -18.72 -20.29 8.09
CA HIS A 229 -18.86 -21.31 7.03
C HIS A 229 -17.87 -22.45 7.21
#